data_7c1394c3bc5418d91414ae9b7a650238
#
_entry.id   7c1394c3bc5418d91414ae9b7a650238
#
_cell.length_a   1.000
_cell.length_b   1.000
_cell.length_c   1.000
_cell.angle_alpha   90.00
_cell.angle_beta   90.00
_cell.angle_gamma   90.00
#
_symmetry.space_group_name_H-M   'P 1'
#
loop_
_entity.id
_entity.type
_entity.pdbx_description
1 polymer ?
#
loop_
_entity_poly.entity_id
_entity_poly.type
_entity_poly.pdbx_seq_one_letter_code
_entity_poly.pdbx_strand_id
1 'polypeptide(L)'
;MFKNYLSSQYGFFANWFHVSPRTRQFSRIAIPNLLVWIVLFFYLLPVGFVVVTALKPDAQLSESNAPLYPTIQVSYTYLGKAYPLYKVPTATGVHEWALVKPHLKTAEFIDPQNPSAGTFIWTGAWRNLEGIYEFHPTWENFTILFRALPFAAMFRNTLLVTILGELGVLVSSILVAYGFSRFRLPGGNLLFYILIATILIPEKVTFMPTYFFYVNFLHWRNTLYPILLPFFFGNAVYIFLLRQNFKSIPIDLEEAAMLDGAGPLRRLFLVVLPQSWPVIITVSVLHFFYMWNETRQYSLYLGSNPALMPLSFGMQNYQSLTPIDNNIQASSLVILAVPVLLLFISQRFFMRSLIITGAEK
;
A
#
# COMPACT_ATOMS: atom_id res chain seq x y z
N MET A 1 37.18 -25.55 -52.44
CA MET A 1 35.94 -25.04 -53.06
C MET A 1 34.73 -25.01 -52.14
N PHE A 2 34.66 -25.76 -51.03
CA PHE A 2 33.52 -25.83 -50.14
C PHE A 2 33.43 -24.66 -49.09
N LYS A 3 34.52 -23.94 -48.86
CA LYS A 3 34.54 -22.87 -47.86
C LYS A 3 33.93 -21.51 -48.34
N ASN A 4 33.81 -21.34 -49.64
CA ASN A 4 33.28 -20.10 -50.24
C ASN A 4 31.75 -20.16 -50.50
N TYR A 5 31.16 -21.34 -50.39
CA TYR A 5 29.69 -21.47 -50.62
C TYR A 5 28.86 -21.17 -49.39
N LEU A 6 29.42 -21.40 -48.17
CA LEU A 6 28.74 -21.14 -46.90
C LEU A 6 28.77 -19.65 -46.50
N SER A 7 29.77 -18.87 -46.96
CA SER A 7 29.85 -17.43 -46.68
C SER A 7 28.85 -16.57 -47.44
N SER A 8 28.33 -17.07 -48.59
CA SER A 8 27.34 -16.34 -49.40
C SER A 8 25.91 -16.43 -48.87
N GLN A 9 25.52 -17.52 -48.25
CA GLN A 9 24.16 -17.66 -47.71
C GLN A 9 23.97 -16.96 -46.36
N TYR A 10 25.02 -16.88 -45.53
CA TYR A 10 24.94 -16.15 -44.25
C TYR A 10 25.02 -14.64 -44.39
N GLY A 11 25.54 -14.13 -45.51
CA GLY A 11 25.58 -12.71 -45.86
C GLY A 11 24.19 -12.13 -46.20
N PHE A 12 23.28 -12.95 -46.70
CA PHE A 12 21.95 -12.48 -47.10
C PHE A 12 21.01 -12.23 -45.88
N PHE A 13 21.14 -13.02 -44.80
CA PHE A 13 20.40 -12.82 -43.56
C PHE A 13 20.99 -11.74 -42.66
N ALA A 14 22.32 -11.47 -42.78
CA ALA A 14 22.98 -10.45 -41.96
C ALA A 14 22.65 -9.00 -42.41
N ASN A 15 22.25 -8.79 -43.68
CA ASN A 15 21.93 -7.46 -44.22
C ASN A 15 20.49 -7.01 -43.94
N TRP A 16 19.60 -7.85 -43.43
CA TRP A 16 18.24 -7.46 -43.14
C TRP A 16 18.09 -6.69 -41.80
N PHE A 17 19.13 -6.65 -40.97
CA PHE A 17 19.15 -5.91 -39.72
C PHE A 17 20.28 -4.86 -39.64
N HIS A 18 20.52 -4.11 -40.68
CA HIS A 18 21.30 -2.87 -40.58
C HIS A 18 20.46 -1.79 -39.83
N VAL A 19 20.28 -2.01 -38.54
CA VAL A 19 19.75 -0.99 -37.65
C VAL A 19 20.80 0.12 -37.54
N SER A 20 20.45 1.34 -37.94
CA SER A 20 21.37 2.48 -37.86
C SER A 20 21.89 2.67 -36.42
N PRO A 21 23.09 3.23 -36.23
CA PRO A 21 23.64 3.47 -34.91
C PRO A 21 22.68 4.27 -33.99
N ARG A 22 21.89 5.17 -34.54
CA ARG A 22 20.87 5.96 -33.85
C ARG A 22 19.70 5.09 -33.41
N THR A 23 19.18 4.20 -34.27
CA THR A 23 18.09 3.27 -33.89
C THR A 23 18.55 2.24 -32.87
N ARG A 24 19.82 1.80 -32.93
CA ARG A 24 20.41 0.88 -31.94
C ARG A 24 20.60 1.55 -30.56
N GLN A 25 20.96 2.83 -30.54
CA GLN A 25 21.05 3.60 -29.29
C GLN A 25 19.65 3.90 -28.72
N PHE A 26 18.69 4.24 -29.59
CA PHE A 26 17.30 4.44 -29.20
C PHE A 26 16.68 3.16 -28.64
N SER A 27 16.84 2.00 -29.30
CA SER A 27 16.30 0.73 -28.81
C SER A 27 16.93 0.27 -27.49
N ARG A 28 18.21 0.57 -27.25
CA ARG A 28 18.89 0.28 -25.96
C ARG A 28 18.28 1.02 -24.78
N ILE A 29 17.66 2.17 -25.01
CA ILE A 29 17.00 2.98 -23.97
C ILE A 29 15.50 2.71 -23.99
N ALA A 30 14.87 2.64 -25.15
CA ALA A 30 13.43 2.51 -25.30
C ALA A 30 12.89 1.14 -24.81
N ILE A 31 13.59 0.05 -25.15
CA ILE A 31 13.15 -1.30 -24.78
C ILE A 31 13.15 -1.51 -23.26
N PRO A 32 14.25 -1.22 -22.49
CA PRO A 32 14.20 -1.33 -21.04
C PRO A 32 13.15 -0.41 -20.42
N ASN A 33 13.02 0.83 -20.90
CA ASN A 33 11.99 1.74 -20.39
C ASN A 33 10.58 1.21 -20.66
N LEU A 34 10.31 0.68 -21.85
CA LEU A 34 9.02 0.06 -22.18
C LEU A 34 8.72 -1.13 -21.24
N LEU A 35 9.70 -1.99 -20.99
CA LEU A 35 9.56 -3.10 -20.07
C LEU A 35 9.25 -2.60 -18.65
N VAL A 36 9.96 -1.56 -18.17
CA VAL A 36 9.68 -0.95 -16.87
C VAL A 36 8.25 -0.42 -16.81
N TRP A 37 7.78 0.29 -17.87
CA TRP A 37 6.41 0.79 -17.91
C TRP A 37 5.36 -0.32 -17.94
N ILE A 38 5.62 -1.42 -18.66
CA ILE A 38 4.74 -2.60 -18.69
C ILE A 38 4.67 -3.22 -17.28
N VAL A 39 5.81 -3.47 -16.64
CA VAL A 39 5.85 -4.02 -15.29
C VAL A 39 5.13 -3.10 -14.30
N LEU A 40 5.40 -1.79 -14.38
CA LEU A 40 4.76 -0.80 -13.51
C LEU A 40 3.25 -0.76 -13.72
N PHE A 41 2.77 -0.84 -14.96
CA PHE A 41 1.35 -0.91 -15.28
C PHE A 41 0.67 -2.11 -14.60
N PHE A 42 1.22 -3.30 -14.76
CA PHE A 42 0.67 -4.50 -14.11
C PHE A 42 0.76 -4.43 -12.58
N TYR A 43 1.82 -3.85 -12.05
CA TYR A 43 1.98 -3.67 -10.60
C TYR A 43 0.98 -2.68 -10.02
N LEU A 44 0.66 -1.59 -10.73
CA LEU A 44 -0.30 -0.58 -10.30
C LEU A 44 -1.76 -0.93 -10.62
N LEU A 45 -2.01 -1.94 -11.47
CA LEU A 45 -3.37 -2.34 -11.86
C LEU A 45 -4.27 -2.65 -10.66
N PRO A 46 -3.86 -3.41 -9.62
CA PRO A 46 -4.69 -3.64 -8.43
C PRO A 46 -5.04 -2.34 -7.69
N VAL A 47 -4.09 -1.40 -7.60
CA VAL A 47 -4.34 -0.10 -6.98
C VAL A 47 -5.34 0.70 -7.80
N GLY A 48 -5.20 0.72 -9.12
CA GLY A 48 -6.16 1.33 -10.03
C GLY A 48 -7.57 0.74 -9.88
N PHE A 49 -7.66 -0.59 -9.74
CA PHE A 49 -8.93 -1.28 -9.50
C PHE A 49 -9.57 -0.83 -8.18
N VAL A 50 -8.81 -0.74 -7.10
CA VAL A 50 -9.30 -0.26 -5.80
C VAL A 50 -9.81 1.18 -5.90
N VAL A 51 -9.07 2.07 -6.59
CA VAL A 51 -9.48 3.48 -6.80
C VAL A 51 -10.79 3.55 -7.58
N VAL A 52 -10.87 2.84 -8.71
CA VAL A 52 -12.07 2.82 -9.55
C VAL A 52 -13.27 2.28 -8.79
N THR A 53 -13.09 1.18 -8.03
CA THR A 53 -14.17 0.54 -7.29
C THR A 53 -14.63 1.38 -6.09
N ALA A 54 -13.72 2.06 -5.40
CA ALA A 54 -14.07 2.96 -4.30
C ALA A 54 -14.96 4.14 -4.73
N LEU A 55 -14.93 4.48 -6.02
CA LEU A 55 -15.74 5.56 -6.61
C LEU A 55 -17.03 5.06 -7.27
N LYS A 56 -17.32 3.75 -7.25
CA LYS A 56 -18.57 3.19 -7.81
C LYS A 56 -19.73 3.40 -6.85
N PRO A 57 -20.94 3.76 -7.35
CA PRO A 57 -22.16 3.69 -6.57
C PRO A 57 -22.47 2.25 -6.12
N ASP A 58 -23.05 2.06 -4.93
CA ASP A 58 -23.40 0.74 -4.41
C ASP A 58 -24.40 -0.01 -5.31
N ALA A 59 -25.32 0.70 -5.98
CA ALA A 59 -26.24 0.11 -6.94
C ALA A 59 -25.53 -0.66 -8.05
N GLN A 60 -24.34 -0.20 -8.49
CA GLN A 60 -23.56 -0.84 -9.55
C GLN A 60 -23.06 -2.24 -9.17
N LEU A 61 -22.84 -2.53 -7.87
CA LEU A 61 -22.41 -3.86 -7.41
C LEU A 61 -23.44 -4.96 -7.66
N SER A 62 -24.72 -4.60 -7.66
CA SER A 62 -25.82 -5.53 -7.87
C SER A 62 -26.04 -5.89 -9.35
N GLU A 63 -25.33 -5.22 -10.25
CA GLU A 63 -25.52 -5.33 -11.69
C GLU A 63 -24.40 -6.16 -12.34
N SER A 64 -24.75 -7.36 -12.77
CA SER A 64 -23.78 -8.34 -13.33
C SER A 64 -23.07 -7.85 -14.62
N ASN A 65 -23.74 -6.97 -15.39
CA ASN A 65 -23.24 -6.48 -16.69
C ASN A 65 -22.78 -5.03 -16.65
N ALA A 66 -22.60 -4.46 -15.44
CA ALA A 66 -22.15 -3.08 -15.28
C ALA A 66 -20.70 -2.89 -15.77
N PRO A 67 -20.35 -1.72 -16.35
CA PRO A 67 -19.00 -1.39 -16.76
C PRO A 67 -18.00 -1.46 -15.60
N LEU A 68 -16.70 -1.61 -15.94
CA LEU A 68 -15.63 -1.64 -14.93
C LEU A 68 -15.36 -0.26 -14.30
N TYR A 69 -15.74 0.84 -14.95
CA TYR A 69 -15.60 2.20 -14.43
C TYR A 69 -16.84 2.67 -13.66
N PRO A 70 -16.77 3.73 -12.85
CA PRO A 70 -17.91 4.22 -12.06
C PRO A 70 -19.05 4.71 -12.94
N THR A 71 -20.22 4.10 -12.80
CA THR A 71 -21.41 4.42 -13.61
C THR A 71 -22.67 4.28 -12.79
N ILE A 72 -23.72 4.98 -13.24
CA ILE A 72 -25.09 4.75 -12.81
C ILE A 72 -25.93 4.32 -14.00
N GLN A 73 -26.82 3.34 -13.82
CA GLN A 73 -27.73 2.94 -14.87
C GLN A 73 -28.77 4.02 -15.11
N VAL A 74 -28.89 4.45 -16.36
CA VAL A 74 -29.87 5.47 -16.75
C VAL A 74 -31.27 4.90 -16.54
N SER A 75 -32.14 5.67 -15.92
CA SER A 75 -33.51 5.25 -15.65
C SER A 75 -34.53 6.24 -16.24
N TYR A 76 -35.67 5.69 -16.66
CA TYR A 76 -36.82 6.45 -17.11
C TYR A 76 -37.93 6.44 -16.04
N THR A 77 -38.47 7.60 -15.69
CA THR A 77 -39.53 7.69 -14.70
C THR A 77 -40.90 7.52 -15.36
N TYR A 78 -41.58 6.42 -15.00
CA TYR A 78 -42.94 6.13 -15.45
C TYR A 78 -43.85 5.87 -14.26
N LEU A 79 -45.02 6.52 -14.22
CA LEU A 79 -46.01 6.47 -13.10
C LEU A 79 -45.36 6.69 -11.70
N GLY A 80 -44.41 7.61 -11.62
CA GLY A 80 -43.75 7.97 -10.36
C GLY A 80 -42.67 6.99 -9.88
N LYS A 81 -42.29 5.96 -10.70
CA LYS A 81 -41.21 5.03 -10.43
C LYS A 81 -40.15 5.14 -11.51
N ALA A 82 -38.88 5.02 -11.09
CA ALA A 82 -37.73 4.94 -11.99
C ALA A 82 -37.50 3.49 -12.44
N TYR A 83 -37.35 3.31 -13.74
CA TYR A 83 -37.13 2.01 -14.40
C TYR A 83 -35.85 2.06 -15.21
N PRO A 84 -34.96 1.04 -15.07
CA PRO A 84 -33.66 1.03 -15.75
C PRO A 84 -33.82 0.85 -17.26
N LEU A 85 -33.01 1.56 -18.03
CA LEU A 85 -32.97 1.50 -19.49
C LEU A 85 -32.02 0.39 -19.97
N TYR A 86 -32.48 -0.34 -20.99
CA TYR A 86 -31.72 -1.38 -21.65
C TYR A 86 -31.76 -1.22 -23.17
N LYS A 87 -30.71 -1.66 -23.84
CA LYS A 87 -30.68 -1.82 -25.29
C LYS A 87 -31.38 -3.14 -25.65
N VAL A 88 -32.60 -3.03 -26.15
CA VAL A 88 -33.44 -4.20 -26.46
C VAL A 88 -33.42 -4.50 -27.97
N PRO A 89 -32.91 -5.67 -28.41
CA PRO A 89 -32.92 -6.04 -29.80
C PRO A 89 -34.34 -6.46 -30.24
N THR A 90 -34.80 -5.88 -31.36
CA THR A 90 -36.09 -6.19 -31.99
C THR A 90 -35.91 -6.47 -33.46
N ALA A 91 -36.97 -6.89 -34.15
CA ALA A 91 -36.95 -7.12 -35.60
C ALA A 91 -36.68 -5.82 -36.41
N THR A 92 -36.94 -4.65 -35.80
CA THR A 92 -36.75 -3.32 -36.42
C THR A 92 -35.45 -2.66 -36.05
N GLY A 93 -34.67 -3.26 -35.15
CA GLY A 93 -33.37 -2.68 -34.68
C GLY A 93 -33.22 -2.79 -33.17
N VAL A 94 -32.19 -2.08 -32.63
CA VAL A 94 -31.94 -1.97 -31.19
C VAL A 94 -32.61 -0.70 -30.70
N HIS A 95 -33.51 -0.87 -29.71
CA HIS A 95 -34.23 0.23 -29.08
C HIS A 95 -33.81 0.41 -27.60
N GLU A 96 -33.89 1.65 -27.10
CA GLU A 96 -33.61 1.98 -25.69
C GLU A 96 -34.92 2.02 -24.92
N TRP A 97 -35.24 0.94 -24.20
CA TRP A 97 -36.49 0.77 -23.50
C TRP A 97 -36.31 0.57 -22.00
N ALA A 98 -37.25 1.05 -21.20
CA ALA A 98 -37.23 0.92 -19.75
C ALA A 98 -37.89 -0.40 -19.31
N LEU A 99 -37.22 -1.15 -18.44
CA LEU A 99 -37.69 -2.41 -17.90
C LEU A 99 -38.70 -2.19 -16.78
N VAL A 100 -39.97 -2.43 -17.03
CA VAL A 100 -41.08 -2.22 -16.06
C VAL A 100 -41.28 -3.45 -15.17
N LYS A 101 -41.38 -4.64 -15.76
CA LYS A 101 -41.52 -5.90 -15.01
C LYS A 101 -40.62 -6.99 -15.55
N PRO A 102 -39.68 -7.47 -14.73
CA PRO A 102 -38.83 -8.60 -15.09
C PRO A 102 -39.54 -9.94 -14.82
N HIS A 103 -39.47 -10.86 -15.79
CA HIS A 103 -39.83 -12.27 -15.66
C HIS A 103 -38.67 -13.16 -16.09
N LEU A 104 -38.76 -14.49 -15.90
CA LEU A 104 -37.64 -15.40 -16.21
C LEU A 104 -37.32 -15.48 -17.71
N LYS A 105 -38.33 -15.56 -18.56
CA LYS A 105 -38.19 -15.73 -20.03
C LYS A 105 -38.80 -14.59 -20.83
N THR A 106 -39.50 -13.66 -20.19
CA THR A 106 -40.14 -12.49 -20.80
C THR A 106 -39.88 -11.28 -19.94
N ALA A 107 -40.00 -10.07 -20.46
CA ALA A 107 -39.97 -8.86 -19.71
C ALA A 107 -40.92 -7.82 -20.30
N GLU A 108 -41.54 -7.00 -19.44
CA GLU A 108 -42.37 -5.89 -19.89
C GLU A 108 -41.48 -4.64 -19.97
N PHE A 109 -41.46 -4.04 -21.13
CA PHE A 109 -40.73 -2.78 -21.39
C PHE A 109 -41.70 -1.66 -21.75
N ILE A 110 -41.28 -0.44 -21.57
CA ILE A 110 -41.94 0.77 -22.05
C ILE A 110 -40.97 1.59 -22.91
N ASP A 111 -41.48 2.16 -23.98
CA ASP A 111 -40.75 3.06 -24.84
C ASP A 111 -40.76 4.52 -24.25
N PRO A 112 -39.59 5.05 -23.81
CA PRO A 112 -39.54 6.44 -23.32
C PRO A 112 -39.90 7.48 -24.36
N GLN A 113 -39.77 7.16 -25.68
CA GLN A 113 -40.11 8.08 -26.76
C GLN A 113 -41.62 8.08 -27.09
N ASN A 114 -42.33 6.97 -26.75
CA ASN A 114 -43.77 6.86 -26.96
C ASN A 114 -44.49 6.22 -25.75
N PRO A 115 -44.51 6.91 -24.59
CA PRO A 115 -45.12 6.33 -23.38
C PRO A 115 -46.61 6.04 -23.46
N SER A 116 -47.32 6.71 -24.37
CA SER A 116 -48.76 6.57 -24.58
C SER A 116 -49.14 5.21 -25.24
N ALA A 117 -48.16 4.52 -25.86
CA ALA A 117 -48.38 3.19 -26.42
C ALA A 117 -48.48 2.09 -25.32
N GLY A 118 -48.21 2.42 -24.06
CA GLY A 118 -48.22 1.50 -22.94
C GLY A 118 -47.01 0.55 -22.91
N THR A 119 -47.11 -0.48 -22.06
CA THR A 119 -46.08 -1.52 -21.95
C THR A 119 -46.27 -2.63 -22.96
N PHE A 120 -45.19 -3.21 -23.44
CA PHE A 120 -45.18 -4.35 -24.35
C PHE A 120 -44.27 -5.46 -23.81
N ILE A 121 -44.57 -6.70 -24.19
CA ILE A 121 -43.86 -7.89 -23.75
C ILE A 121 -42.76 -8.22 -24.77
N TRP A 122 -41.53 -8.25 -24.26
CA TRP A 122 -40.36 -8.74 -24.99
C TRP A 122 -40.03 -10.17 -24.52
N THR A 123 -39.70 -11.06 -25.45
CA THR A 123 -39.36 -12.45 -25.15
C THR A 123 -37.87 -12.68 -25.23
N GLY A 124 -37.28 -13.07 -24.11
CA GLY A 124 -35.83 -13.32 -23.98
C GLY A 124 -35.35 -13.20 -22.54
N ALA A 125 -34.07 -13.52 -22.31
CA ALA A 125 -33.42 -13.35 -21.01
C ALA A 125 -32.98 -11.90 -20.85
N TRP A 126 -33.80 -11.07 -20.23
CA TRP A 126 -33.51 -9.63 -20.02
C TRP A 126 -32.19 -9.36 -19.28
N ARG A 127 -31.73 -10.33 -18.44
CA ARG A 127 -30.43 -10.20 -17.74
C ARG A 127 -29.22 -10.20 -18.67
N ASN A 128 -29.39 -10.65 -19.92
CA ASN A 128 -28.31 -10.62 -20.92
C ASN A 128 -28.34 -9.34 -21.75
N LEU A 129 -29.32 -8.47 -21.53
CA LEU A 129 -29.38 -7.19 -22.22
C LEU A 129 -28.31 -6.23 -21.69
N GLU A 130 -27.77 -5.41 -22.59
CA GLU A 130 -26.85 -4.34 -22.24
C GLU A 130 -27.63 -3.18 -21.62
N GLY A 131 -27.34 -2.83 -20.36
CA GLY A 131 -27.87 -1.64 -19.70
C GLY A 131 -27.27 -0.36 -20.30
N ILE A 132 -27.99 0.76 -20.18
CA ILE A 132 -27.49 2.07 -20.57
C ILE A 132 -26.92 2.74 -19.35
N TYR A 133 -25.65 3.12 -19.40
CA TYR A 133 -24.90 3.65 -18.27
C TYR A 133 -24.34 5.03 -18.57
N GLU A 134 -24.32 5.89 -17.56
CA GLU A 134 -23.64 7.19 -17.58
C GLU A 134 -22.49 7.20 -16.58
N PHE A 135 -21.40 7.91 -16.92
CA PHE A 135 -20.26 8.07 -16.02
C PHE A 135 -20.64 8.86 -14.79
N HIS A 136 -20.59 8.21 -13.61
CA HIS A 136 -21.04 8.80 -12.36
C HIS A 136 -20.13 8.37 -11.19
N PRO A 137 -18.96 9.01 -11.00
CA PRO A 137 -18.13 8.75 -9.84
C PRO A 137 -18.77 9.34 -8.58
N THR A 138 -18.80 8.57 -7.49
CA THR A 138 -19.35 9.01 -6.20
C THR A 138 -18.31 9.05 -5.10
N TRP A 139 -18.46 9.97 -4.17
CA TRP A 139 -17.70 10.03 -2.91
C TRP A 139 -18.52 9.50 -1.72
N GLU A 140 -19.70 8.97 -1.97
CA GLU A 140 -20.63 8.50 -0.94
C GLU A 140 -20.00 7.40 -0.07
N ASN A 141 -19.25 6.47 -0.67
CA ASN A 141 -18.55 5.39 0.04
C ASN A 141 -17.61 5.91 1.15
N PHE A 142 -16.90 7.01 0.88
CA PHE A 142 -16.06 7.65 1.89
C PHE A 142 -16.90 8.35 2.96
N THR A 143 -18.02 8.97 2.58
CA THR A 143 -18.91 9.64 3.53
C THR A 143 -19.56 8.64 4.48
N ILE A 144 -20.00 7.49 3.96
CA ILE A 144 -20.55 6.38 4.75
C ILE A 144 -19.49 5.86 5.73
N LEU A 145 -18.27 5.61 5.25
CA LEU A 145 -17.16 5.14 6.05
C LEU A 145 -16.83 6.07 7.22
N PHE A 146 -16.71 7.38 6.95
CA PHE A 146 -16.40 8.38 7.98
C PHE A 146 -17.54 8.61 8.98
N ARG A 147 -18.80 8.30 8.60
CA ARG A 147 -19.94 8.32 9.52
C ARG A 147 -20.02 7.03 10.36
N ALA A 148 -19.66 5.90 9.78
CA ALA A 148 -19.73 4.60 10.44
C ALA A 148 -18.65 4.42 11.51
N LEU A 149 -17.49 5.09 11.37
CA LEU A 149 -16.33 4.92 12.23
C LEU A 149 -15.93 6.23 12.94
N PRO A 150 -15.44 6.16 14.18
CA PRO A 150 -14.88 7.31 14.88
C PRO A 150 -13.47 7.64 14.34
N PHE A 151 -13.39 8.01 13.06
CA PHE A 151 -12.17 8.17 12.28
C PHE A 151 -11.13 9.07 12.97
N ALA A 152 -11.56 10.23 13.49
CA ALA A 152 -10.65 11.18 14.15
C ALA A 152 -9.97 10.57 15.38
N ALA A 153 -10.70 9.78 16.18
CA ALA A 153 -10.15 9.09 17.34
C ALA A 153 -9.17 8.00 16.91
N MET A 154 -9.53 7.18 15.92
CA MET A 154 -8.67 6.12 15.36
C MET A 154 -7.39 6.69 14.76
N PHE A 155 -7.48 7.76 13.99
CA PHE A 155 -6.34 8.44 13.39
C PHE A 155 -5.40 9.02 14.45
N ARG A 156 -5.95 9.71 15.46
CA ARG A 156 -5.20 10.21 16.61
C ARG A 156 -4.46 9.08 17.32
N ASN A 157 -5.14 7.96 17.59
CA ASN A 157 -4.53 6.80 18.27
C ASN A 157 -3.40 6.21 17.43
N THR A 158 -3.58 6.08 16.11
CA THR A 158 -2.53 5.64 15.19
C THR A 158 -1.32 6.55 15.25
N LEU A 159 -1.52 7.88 15.16
CA LEU A 159 -0.43 8.84 15.25
C LEU A 159 0.29 8.76 16.60
N LEU A 160 -0.44 8.66 17.69
CA LEU A 160 0.13 8.56 19.04
C LEU A 160 1.03 7.32 19.15
N VAL A 161 0.50 6.15 18.76
CA VAL A 161 1.26 4.89 18.84
C VAL A 161 2.46 4.90 17.89
N THR A 162 2.26 5.38 16.67
CA THR A 162 3.32 5.44 15.67
C THR A 162 4.44 6.41 16.09
N ILE A 163 4.09 7.62 16.54
CA ILE A 163 5.11 8.62 16.93
C ILE A 163 5.86 8.19 18.20
N LEU A 164 5.15 7.71 19.23
CA LEU A 164 5.79 7.25 20.48
C LEU A 164 6.63 6.00 20.23
N GLY A 165 6.13 5.04 19.43
CA GLY A 165 6.88 3.84 19.05
C GLY A 165 8.13 4.19 18.26
N GLU A 166 8.02 5.12 17.30
CA GLU A 166 9.15 5.63 16.51
C GLU A 166 10.22 6.28 17.40
N LEU A 167 9.82 7.18 18.28
CA LEU A 167 10.75 7.82 19.23
C LEU A 167 11.45 6.79 20.11
N GLY A 168 10.69 5.83 20.66
CA GLY A 168 11.22 4.75 21.50
C GLY A 168 12.28 3.93 20.76
N VAL A 169 11.93 3.41 19.57
CA VAL A 169 12.82 2.53 18.82
C VAL A 169 14.04 3.25 18.27
N LEU A 170 13.89 4.50 17.82
CA LEU A 170 15.04 5.28 17.33
C LEU A 170 16.02 5.60 18.43
N VAL A 171 15.55 6.18 19.54
CA VAL A 171 16.42 6.56 20.65
C VAL A 171 17.15 5.33 21.19
N SER A 172 16.45 4.25 21.48
CA SER A 172 17.04 3.03 22.03
C SER A 172 18.00 2.37 21.04
N SER A 173 17.62 2.23 19.76
CA SER A 173 18.45 1.59 18.74
C SER A 173 19.70 2.41 18.41
N ILE A 174 19.60 3.75 18.34
CA ILE A 174 20.74 4.65 18.12
C ILE A 174 21.76 4.52 19.26
N LEU A 175 21.30 4.59 20.52
CA LEU A 175 22.19 4.49 21.67
C LEU A 175 22.91 3.14 21.73
N VAL A 176 22.18 2.05 21.52
CA VAL A 176 22.74 0.69 21.50
C VAL A 176 23.71 0.50 20.33
N ALA A 177 23.32 0.97 19.13
CA ALA A 177 24.18 0.89 17.93
C ALA A 177 25.46 1.71 18.12
N TYR A 178 25.37 2.89 18.72
CA TYR A 178 26.54 3.72 19.04
C TYR A 178 27.46 3.00 20.05
N GLY A 179 26.88 2.42 21.11
CA GLY A 179 27.59 1.61 22.07
C GLY A 179 28.40 0.49 21.41
N PHE A 180 27.77 -0.32 20.57
CA PHE A 180 28.42 -1.43 19.84
C PHE A 180 29.39 -0.98 18.73
N SER A 181 29.31 0.26 18.26
CA SER A 181 30.17 0.75 17.18
C SER A 181 31.45 1.42 17.69
N ARG A 182 31.39 2.09 18.83
CA ARG A 182 32.45 3.03 19.31
C ARG A 182 33.09 2.64 20.64
N PHE A 183 32.38 1.88 21.47
CA PHE A 183 32.93 1.52 22.79
C PHE A 183 33.55 0.11 22.76
N ARG A 184 34.66 -0.04 23.49
CA ARG A 184 35.30 -1.33 23.73
C ARG A 184 34.56 -2.06 24.86
N LEU A 185 33.50 -2.78 24.53
CA LEU A 185 32.72 -3.54 25.50
C LEU A 185 33.35 -4.93 25.71
N PRO A 186 33.63 -5.35 26.96
CA PRO A 186 34.03 -6.73 27.23
C PRO A 186 32.97 -7.70 26.71
N GLY A 187 33.37 -8.66 25.85
CA GLY A 187 32.39 -9.57 25.22
C GLY A 187 31.47 -8.93 24.19
N GLY A 188 31.72 -7.69 23.75
CA GLY A 188 30.83 -6.93 22.87
C GLY A 188 30.49 -7.63 21.55
N ASN A 189 31.42 -8.38 20.98
CA ASN A 189 31.16 -9.18 19.78
C ASN A 189 30.17 -10.32 20.07
N LEU A 190 30.34 -11.02 21.18
CA LEU A 190 29.40 -12.09 21.58
C LEU A 190 28.01 -11.51 21.83
N LEU A 191 27.90 -10.42 22.59
CA LEU A 191 26.64 -9.76 22.83
C LEU A 191 25.95 -9.29 21.54
N PHE A 192 26.75 -8.78 20.60
CA PHE A 192 26.22 -8.40 19.29
C PHE A 192 25.75 -9.62 18.47
N TYR A 193 26.46 -10.75 18.48
CA TYR A 193 26.00 -11.97 17.83
C TYR A 193 24.74 -12.54 18.48
N ILE A 194 24.62 -12.48 19.81
CA ILE A 194 23.37 -12.85 20.51
C ILE A 194 22.23 -11.94 20.05
N LEU A 195 22.45 -10.63 19.99
CA LEU A 195 21.44 -9.67 19.48
C LEU A 195 20.99 -10.05 18.07
N ILE A 196 21.93 -10.33 17.15
CA ILE A 196 21.58 -10.73 15.79
C ILE A 196 20.86 -12.09 15.76
N ALA A 197 21.25 -13.03 16.61
CA ALA A 197 20.56 -14.32 16.71
C ALA A 197 19.08 -14.17 17.09
N THR A 198 18.71 -13.12 17.83
CA THR A 198 17.28 -12.88 18.15
C THR A 198 16.43 -12.62 16.92
N ILE A 199 17.00 -12.11 15.82
CA ILE A 199 16.28 -11.90 14.55
C ILE A 199 15.82 -13.23 13.94
N LEU A 200 16.55 -14.31 14.18
CA LEU A 200 16.24 -15.64 13.66
C LEU A 200 15.11 -16.34 14.44
N ILE A 201 14.76 -15.83 15.61
CA ILE A 201 13.67 -16.39 16.41
C ILE A 201 12.33 -15.93 15.80
N PRO A 202 11.51 -16.86 15.28
CA PRO A 202 10.22 -16.48 14.72
C PRO A 202 9.33 -15.83 15.77
N GLU A 203 8.79 -14.65 15.46
CA GLU A 203 7.88 -13.91 16.35
C GLU A 203 6.68 -14.76 16.81
N LYS A 204 6.20 -15.66 15.94
CA LYS A 204 5.08 -16.57 16.25
C LYS A 204 5.37 -17.50 17.44
N VAL A 205 6.64 -17.87 17.65
CA VAL A 205 7.05 -18.75 18.74
C VAL A 205 7.06 -18.01 20.08
N THR A 206 7.53 -16.77 20.07
CA THR A 206 7.63 -15.92 21.28
C THR A 206 6.29 -15.28 21.65
N PHE A 207 5.34 -15.29 20.74
CA PHE A 207 4.08 -14.58 20.87
C PHE A 207 3.25 -15.04 22.09
N MET A 208 3.00 -16.35 22.23
CA MET A 208 2.17 -16.88 23.33
C MET A 208 2.79 -16.64 24.72
N PRO A 209 4.07 -16.92 24.97
CA PRO A 209 4.71 -16.57 26.24
C PRO A 209 4.66 -15.07 26.54
N THR A 210 4.89 -14.23 25.55
CA THR A 210 4.86 -12.77 25.70
C THR A 210 3.44 -12.27 26.02
N TYR A 211 2.43 -12.80 25.32
CA TYR A 211 1.03 -12.49 25.59
C TYR A 211 0.64 -12.85 27.02
N PHE A 212 0.97 -14.08 27.45
CA PHE A 212 0.70 -14.53 28.80
C PHE A 212 1.36 -13.63 29.85
N PHE A 213 2.62 -13.28 29.64
CA PHE A 213 3.36 -12.40 30.54
C PHE A 213 2.71 -11.00 30.66
N TYR A 214 2.39 -10.37 29.51
CA TYR A 214 1.80 -9.03 29.53
C TYR A 214 0.38 -9.00 30.08
N VAL A 215 -0.44 -10.00 29.75
CA VAL A 215 -1.86 -9.98 30.10
C VAL A 215 -2.07 -10.53 31.51
N ASN A 216 -1.45 -11.66 31.89
CA ASN A 216 -1.75 -12.33 33.19
C ASN A 216 -0.78 -11.90 34.27
N PHE A 217 0.47 -11.56 33.95
CA PHE A 217 1.44 -11.18 34.97
C PHE A 217 1.51 -9.65 35.16
N LEU A 218 1.59 -8.87 34.07
CA LEU A 218 1.64 -7.41 34.14
C LEU A 218 0.26 -6.73 34.13
N HIS A 219 -0.80 -7.46 33.84
CA HIS A 219 -2.19 -6.96 33.75
C HIS A 219 -2.38 -5.82 32.74
N TRP A 220 -1.65 -5.85 31.61
CA TRP A 220 -1.64 -4.82 30.59
C TRP A 220 -2.73 -4.99 29.51
N ARG A 221 -3.73 -5.84 29.75
CA ARG A 221 -4.86 -5.98 28.82
C ARG A 221 -5.64 -4.68 28.70
N ASN A 222 -6.13 -4.37 27.52
CA ASN A 222 -6.85 -3.13 27.17
C ASN A 222 -6.05 -1.85 27.42
N THR A 223 -4.73 -1.92 27.26
CA THR A 223 -3.81 -0.78 27.33
C THR A 223 -2.88 -0.77 26.12
N LEU A 224 -2.22 0.37 25.87
CA LEU A 224 -1.22 0.49 24.83
C LEU A 224 0.19 0.03 25.28
N TYR A 225 0.38 -0.32 26.54
CA TYR A 225 1.70 -0.70 27.08
C TYR A 225 2.35 -1.89 26.37
N PRO A 226 1.64 -3.03 26.10
CA PRO A 226 2.23 -4.17 25.43
C PRO A 226 2.76 -3.84 24.03
N ILE A 227 2.18 -2.82 23.40
CA ILE A 227 2.49 -2.40 22.04
C ILE A 227 3.65 -1.39 22.03
N LEU A 228 3.65 -0.43 22.96
CA LEU A 228 4.60 0.69 22.94
C LEU A 228 5.89 0.39 23.69
N LEU A 229 5.83 -0.19 24.90
CA LEU A 229 7.00 -0.33 25.75
C LEU A 229 8.13 -1.17 25.16
N PRO A 230 7.88 -2.26 24.40
CA PRO A 230 8.95 -3.04 23.79
C PRO A 230 9.85 -2.21 22.86
N PHE A 231 9.33 -1.16 22.22
CA PHE A 231 10.12 -0.32 21.29
C PHE A 231 11.17 0.54 22.02
N PHE A 232 11.01 0.79 23.31
CA PHE A 232 12.02 1.51 24.11
C PHE A 232 13.25 0.67 24.47
N PHE A 233 13.26 -0.63 24.13
CA PHE A 233 14.39 -1.53 24.37
C PHE A 233 15.20 -1.82 23.10
N GLY A 234 14.88 -1.16 21.99
CA GLY A 234 15.57 -1.27 20.71
C GLY A 234 15.08 -2.45 19.86
N ASN A 235 15.46 -2.42 18.60
CA ASN A 235 15.16 -3.50 17.64
C ASN A 235 16.46 -3.98 17.01
N ALA A 236 16.69 -5.29 16.99
CA ALA A 236 17.93 -5.89 16.55
C ALA A 236 18.27 -5.56 15.08
N VAL A 237 17.27 -5.52 14.19
CA VAL A 237 17.48 -5.15 12.76
C VAL A 237 17.92 -3.68 12.65
N TYR A 238 17.27 -2.79 13.36
CA TYR A 238 17.60 -1.36 13.31
C TYR A 238 18.95 -1.06 13.97
N ILE A 239 19.24 -1.72 15.08
CA ILE A 239 20.57 -1.64 15.73
C ILE A 239 21.66 -2.13 14.76
N PHE A 240 21.41 -3.21 14.03
CA PHE A 240 22.34 -3.72 13.02
C PHE A 240 22.61 -2.70 11.92
N LEU A 241 21.56 -2.15 11.30
CA LEU A 241 21.67 -1.17 10.21
C LEU A 241 22.41 0.09 10.66
N LEU A 242 22.02 0.65 11.81
CA LEU A 242 22.64 1.83 12.39
C LEU A 242 24.11 1.58 12.74
N ARG A 243 24.42 0.44 13.37
CA ARG A 243 25.79 0.09 13.72
C ARG A 243 26.69 -0.05 12.49
N GLN A 244 26.22 -0.68 11.40
CA GLN A 244 26.97 -0.78 10.16
C GLN A 244 27.30 0.60 9.58
N ASN A 245 26.31 1.50 9.57
CA ASN A 245 26.52 2.85 9.13
C ASN A 245 27.47 3.63 10.06
N PHE A 246 27.28 3.57 11.38
CA PHE A 246 28.18 4.25 12.32
C PHE A 246 29.63 3.77 12.17
N LYS A 247 29.86 2.50 11.92
CA LYS A 247 31.21 1.94 11.67
C LYS A 247 31.84 2.43 10.37
N SER A 248 31.06 2.83 9.37
CA SER A 248 31.59 3.36 8.11
C SER A 248 32.06 4.82 8.21
N ILE A 249 31.65 5.53 9.27
CA ILE A 249 32.07 6.92 9.52
C ILE A 249 33.52 6.90 10.03
N PRO A 250 34.46 7.67 9.40
CA PRO A 250 35.84 7.75 9.84
C PRO A 250 35.97 8.15 11.31
N ILE A 251 36.78 7.41 12.07
CA ILE A 251 36.96 7.65 13.51
C ILE A 251 37.64 8.99 13.79
N ASP A 252 38.50 9.43 12.86
CA ASP A 252 39.25 10.66 12.95
C ASP A 252 38.38 11.92 13.21
N LEU A 253 37.13 11.89 12.67
CA LEU A 253 36.16 12.99 12.90
C LEU A 253 35.70 13.04 14.36
N GLU A 254 35.55 11.89 15.00
CA GLU A 254 35.19 11.83 16.42
C GLU A 254 36.41 12.12 17.32
N GLU A 255 37.62 11.74 16.89
CA GLU A 255 38.88 12.04 17.60
C GLU A 255 39.15 13.53 17.56
N ALA A 256 38.95 14.20 16.42
CA ALA A 256 39.04 15.66 16.35
C ALA A 256 38.07 16.36 17.31
N ALA A 257 36.81 15.93 17.32
CA ALA A 257 35.82 16.46 18.26
C ALA A 257 36.17 16.17 19.73
N MET A 258 36.86 15.04 20.00
CA MET A 258 37.34 14.73 21.36
C MET A 258 38.47 15.65 21.78
N LEU A 259 39.36 16.04 20.88
CA LEU A 259 40.38 17.05 21.13
C LEU A 259 39.78 18.43 21.47
N ASP A 260 38.64 18.76 20.87
CA ASP A 260 37.81 19.94 21.17
C ASP A 260 37.01 19.81 22.48
N GLY A 261 37.20 18.74 23.26
CA GLY A 261 36.54 18.51 24.54
C GLY A 261 35.11 17.93 24.43
N ALA A 262 34.70 17.38 23.27
CA ALA A 262 33.39 16.80 23.12
C ALA A 262 33.28 15.41 23.80
N GLY A 263 32.39 15.30 24.78
CA GLY A 263 32.04 14.02 25.42
C GLY A 263 31.30 13.07 24.45
N PRO A 264 31.08 11.79 24.83
CA PRO A 264 30.50 10.78 23.95
C PRO A 264 29.13 11.14 23.36
N LEU A 265 28.23 11.65 24.16
CA LEU A 265 26.90 12.07 23.66
C LEU A 265 27.00 13.24 22.71
N ARG A 266 27.89 14.24 23.01
CA ARG A 266 28.11 15.38 22.14
C ARG A 266 28.65 14.95 20.77
N ARG A 267 29.59 13.99 20.73
CA ARG A 267 30.10 13.39 19.48
C ARG A 267 28.99 12.64 18.72
N LEU A 268 28.15 11.87 19.43
CA LEU A 268 27.00 11.23 18.80
C LEU A 268 26.10 12.25 18.09
N PHE A 269 25.69 13.31 18.78
CA PHE A 269 24.74 14.28 18.24
C PHE A 269 25.32 15.21 17.18
N LEU A 270 26.60 15.62 17.31
CA LEU A 270 27.22 16.60 16.42
C LEU A 270 28.02 16.00 15.27
N VAL A 271 28.50 14.75 15.38
CA VAL A 271 29.34 14.12 14.37
C VAL A 271 28.60 12.93 13.73
N VAL A 272 28.17 11.96 14.52
CA VAL A 272 27.68 10.67 14.00
C VAL A 272 26.28 10.81 13.42
N LEU A 273 25.32 11.37 14.15
CA LEU A 273 23.93 11.48 13.69
C LEU A 273 23.78 12.32 12.42
N PRO A 274 24.43 13.49 12.26
CA PRO A 274 24.31 14.27 11.03
C PRO A 274 24.76 13.53 9.78
N GLN A 275 25.79 12.67 9.89
CA GLN A 275 26.28 11.86 8.78
C GLN A 275 25.41 10.60 8.54
N SER A 276 24.58 10.23 9.52
CA SER A 276 23.76 9.02 9.51
C SER A 276 22.31 9.27 9.11
N TRP A 277 21.93 10.49 8.74
CA TRP A 277 20.56 10.81 8.36
C TRP A 277 19.93 9.84 7.34
N PRO A 278 20.63 9.40 6.28
CA PRO A 278 20.03 8.46 5.31
C PRO A 278 19.60 7.14 5.93
N VAL A 279 20.43 6.54 6.81
CA VAL A 279 20.09 5.27 7.48
C VAL A 279 19.02 5.49 8.56
N ILE A 280 19.07 6.61 9.28
CA ILE A 280 18.04 6.95 10.28
C ILE A 280 16.67 7.06 9.59
N ILE A 281 16.58 7.78 8.48
CA ILE A 281 15.33 7.87 7.69
C ILE A 281 14.90 6.50 7.18
N THR A 282 15.85 5.66 6.76
CA THR A 282 15.53 4.28 6.32
C THR A 282 14.91 3.49 7.47
N VAL A 283 15.50 3.50 8.64
CA VAL A 283 14.98 2.83 9.84
C VAL A 283 13.61 3.38 10.22
N SER A 284 13.46 4.71 10.20
CA SER A 284 12.18 5.38 10.52
C SER A 284 11.07 4.96 9.55
N VAL A 285 11.35 4.92 8.26
CA VAL A 285 10.35 4.51 7.26
C VAL A 285 9.98 3.04 7.44
N LEU A 286 10.94 2.15 7.69
CA LEU A 286 10.68 0.74 7.95
C LEU A 286 9.81 0.54 9.19
N HIS A 287 10.12 1.24 10.28
CA HIS A 287 9.35 1.15 11.51
C HIS A 287 7.95 1.75 11.38
N PHE A 288 7.84 2.92 10.72
CA PHE A 288 6.55 3.51 10.42
C PHE A 288 5.63 2.53 9.67
N PHE A 289 6.12 1.90 8.60
CA PHE A 289 5.32 0.91 7.85
C PHE A 289 4.94 -0.29 8.70
N TYR A 290 5.83 -0.75 9.56
CA TYR A 290 5.53 -1.82 10.51
C TYR A 290 4.37 -1.43 11.44
N MET A 291 4.46 -0.28 12.10
CA MET A 291 3.45 0.20 13.03
C MET A 291 2.11 0.54 12.37
N TRP A 292 2.18 1.15 11.19
CA TRP A 292 0.98 1.53 10.43
C TRP A 292 0.13 0.34 10.01
N ASN A 293 0.77 -0.76 9.61
CA ASN A 293 0.10 -1.97 9.14
C ASN A 293 -0.18 -2.98 10.26
N GLU A 294 0.28 -2.74 11.48
CA GLU A 294 0.05 -3.66 12.58
C GLU A 294 -1.44 -3.71 12.96
N THR A 295 -2.00 -4.90 12.97
CA THR A 295 -3.40 -5.14 13.35
C THR A 295 -3.53 -6.27 14.37
N ARG A 296 -2.61 -7.25 14.31
CA ARG A 296 -2.64 -8.44 15.13
C ARG A 296 -2.42 -8.13 16.61
N GLN A 297 -1.41 -7.33 16.96
CA GLN A 297 -1.14 -6.94 18.33
C GLN A 297 -2.31 -6.13 18.90
N TYR A 298 -2.90 -5.24 18.09
CA TYR A 298 -4.07 -4.48 18.50
C TYR A 298 -5.27 -5.38 18.79
N SER A 299 -5.55 -6.36 17.94
CA SER A 299 -6.66 -7.30 18.13
C SER A 299 -6.53 -8.10 19.42
N LEU A 300 -5.31 -8.43 19.82
CA LEU A 300 -5.01 -9.26 20.97
C LEU A 300 -4.98 -8.50 22.29
N TYR A 301 -4.30 -7.35 22.30
CA TYR A 301 -4.09 -6.61 23.54
C TYR A 301 -5.20 -5.59 23.83
N LEU A 302 -5.79 -4.96 22.81
CA LEU A 302 -6.83 -3.94 23.00
C LEU A 302 -8.25 -4.51 23.01
N GLY A 303 -8.43 -5.74 22.51
CA GLY A 303 -9.77 -6.33 22.41
C GLY A 303 -10.72 -5.44 21.60
N SER A 304 -11.93 -5.22 22.14
CA SER A 304 -12.97 -4.42 21.49
C SER A 304 -13.06 -2.99 22.02
N ASN A 305 -12.01 -2.44 22.66
CA ASN A 305 -12.07 -1.08 23.21
C ASN A 305 -12.00 -0.02 22.07
N PRO A 306 -13.13 0.61 21.70
CA PRO A 306 -13.17 1.57 20.57
C PRO A 306 -12.33 2.83 20.85
N ALA A 307 -12.14 3.19 22.12
CA ALA A 307 -11.42 4.40 22.50
C ALA A 307 -9.92 4.33 22.20
N LEU A 308 -9.34 3.12 22.19
CA LEU A 308 -7.91 2.88 21.92
C LEU A 308 -7.65 2.32 20.53
N MET A 309 -8.69 2.06 19.76
CA MET A 309 -8.59 1.41 18.45
C MET A 309 -7.81 2.28 17.44
N PRO A 310 -6.72 1.77 16.86
CA PRO A 310 -6.01 2.46 15.78
C PRO A 310 -6.72 2.27 14.43
N LEU A 311 -6.33 3.10 13.44
CA LEU A 311 -6.97 3.16 12.12
C LEU A 311 -6.93 1.82 11.37
N SER A 312 -5.75 1.21 11.25
CA SER A 312 -5.57 -0.08 10.54
C SER A 312 -6.46 -1.18 11.12
N PHE A 313 -6.49 -1.30 12.45
CA PHE A 313 -7.30 -2.31 13.13
C PHE A 313 -8.80 -1.98 13.04
N GLY A 314 -9.19 -0.72 13.18
CA GLY A 314 -10.58 -0.29 13.05
C GLY A 314 -11.13 -0.53 11.64
N MET A 315 -10.33 -0.23 10.61
CA MET A 315 -10.71 -0.50 9.21
C MET A 315 -10.77 -2.00 8.92
N GLN A 316 -9.86 -2.80 9.44
CA GLN A 316 -9.92 -4.26 9.30
C GLN A 316 -11.19 -4.84 9.94
N ASN A 317 -11.57 -4.36 11.14
CA ASN A 317 -12.81 -4.78 11.76
C ASN A 317 -14.03 -4.38 10.93
N TYR A 318 -14.06 -3.16 10.41
CA TYR A 318 -15.12 -2.71 9.52
C TYR A 318 -15.24 -3.62 8.30
N GLN A 319 -14.13 -3.93 7.61
CA GLN A 319 -14.10 -4.83 6.47
C GLN A 319 -14.58 -6.25 6.79
N SER A 320 -14.33 -6.74 8.01
CA SER A 320 -14.74 -8.09 8.43
C SER A 320 -16.22 -8.20 8.78
N LEU A 321 -16.87 -7.08 9.13
CA LEU A 321 -18.28 -7.04 9.54
C LEU A 321 -19.24 -6.60 8.44
N THR A 322 -18.72 -5.98 7.40
CA THR A 322 -19.52 -5.53 6.25
C THR A 322 -19.48 -6.55 5.12
N PRO A 323 -20.58 -6.71 4.35
CA PRO A 323 -20.55 -7.45 3.09
C PRO A 323 -19.49 -6.86 2.14
N ILE A 324 -19.06 -7.62 1.14
CA ILE A 324 -18.18 -7.12 0.09
C ILE A 324 -18.91 -6.01 -0.65
N ASP A 325 -18.51 -4.77 -0.40
CA ASP A 325 -19.06 -3.56 -0.98
C ASP A 325 -17.97 -2.55 -1.39
N ASN A 326 -18.37 -1.44 -2.00
CA ASN A 326 -17.46 -0.39 -2.41
C ASN A 326 -16.79 0.33 -1.22
N ASN A 327 -17.40 0.30 -0.05
CA ASN A 327 -16.88 0.94 1.17
C ASN A 327 -15.59 0.25 1.65
N ILE A 328 -15.45 -1.07 1.41
CA ILE A 328 -14.19 -1.80 1.67
C ILE A 328 -13.05 -1.21 0.86
N GLN A 329 -13.29 -0.89 -0.41
CA GLN A 329 -12.27 -0.30 -1.27
C GLN A 329 -11.95 1.13 -0.85
N ALA A 330 -12.95 1.91 -0.44
CA ALA A 330 -12.76 3.25 0.12
C ALA A 330 -11.92 3.19 1.41
N SER A 331 -12.19 2.24 2.31
CA SER A 331 -11.41 2.05 3.55
C SER A 331 -9.96 1.69 3.25
N SER A 332 -9.71 0.83 2.24
CA SER A 332 -8.37 0.45 1.81
C SER A 332 -7.57 1.64 1.28
N LEU A 333 -8.20 2.55 0.52
CA LEU A 333 -7.57 3.79 0.05
C LEU A 333 -7.21 4.74 1.20
N VAL A 334 -8.08 4.86 2.19
CA VAL A 334 -7.81 5.70 3.37
C VAL A 334 -6.60 5.19 4.15
N ILE A 335 -6.49 3.87 4.33
CA ILE A 335 -5.32 3.26 4.98
C ILE A 335 -4.06 3.49 4.14
N LEU A 336 -4.14 3.36 2.83
CA LEU A 336 -3.00 3.46 1.91
C LEU A 336 -2.49 4.90 1.75
N ALA A 337 -3.36 5.91 1.91
CA ALA A 337 -3.05 7.30 1.61
C ALA A 337 -1.82 7.84 2.39
N VAL A 338 -1.77 7.61 3.71
CA VAL A 338 -0.69 8.14 4.56
C VAL A 338 0.66 7.47 4.29
N PRO A 339 0.78 6.11 4.19
CA PRO A 339 1.99 5.43 3.76
C PRO A 339 2.53 5.91 2.40
N VAL A 340 1.65 6.07 1.42
CA VAL A 340 2.03 6.55 0.09
C VAL A 340 2.57 7.98 0.14
N LEU A 341 1.89 8.89 0.85
CA LEU A 341 2.36 10.26 1.04
C LEU A 341 3.74 10.29 1.74
N LEU A 342 3.92 9.50 2.79
CA LEU A 342 5.20 9.42 3.49
C LEU A 342 6.31 8.91 2.56
N LEU A 343 6.02 7.91 1.74
CA LEU A 343 6.98 7.37 0.77
C LEU A 343 7.38 8.43 -0.26
N PHE A 344 6.44 9.20 -0.78
CA PHE A 344 6.72 10.33 -1.69
C PHE A 344 7.57 11.41 -1.04
N ILE A 345 7.34 11.72 0.23
CA ILE A 345 8.15 12.71 0.97
C ILE A 345 9.56 12.17 1.22
N SER A 346 9.69 10.90 1.58
CA SER A 346 10.97 10.28 1.96
C SER A 346 11.84 9.87 0.75
N GLN A 347 11.28 9.66 -0.43
CA GLN A 347 12.00 9.20 -1.64
C GLN A 347 13.25 10.03 -1.97
N ARG A 348 13.20 11.36 -1.77
CA ARG A 348 14.33 12.26 -2.03
C ARG A 348 15.58 11.94 -1.20
N PHE A 349 15.40 11.35 -0.03
CA PHE A 349 16.52 10.98 0.85
C PHE A 349 17.17 9.67 0.41
N PHE A 350 16.39 8.70 -0.08
CA PHE A 350 16.91 7.46 -0.63
C PHE A 350 17.65 7.69 -1.96
N MET A 351 17.12 8.54 -2.84
CA MET A 351 17.75 8.81 -4.14
C MET A 351 19.11 9.48 -4.01
N ARG A 352 19.33 10.33 -3.01
CA ARG A 352 20.63 10.99 -2.79
C ARG A 352 21.75 10.02 -2.44
N SER A 353 21.47 8.98 -1.66
CA SER A 353 22.47 7.96 -1.28
C SER A 353 22.87 7.07 -2.47
N LEU A 354 21.97 6.81 -3.42
CA LEU A 354 22.25 6.01 -4.60
C LEU A 354 23.14 6.76 -5.62
N ILE A 355 23.02 8.09 -5.72
CA ILE A 355 23.80 8.89 -6.65
C ILE A 355 25.27 8.98 -6.20
N ILE A 356 25.52 9.08 -4.90
CA ILE A 356 26.90 9.19 -4.35
C ILE A 356 27.67 7.89 -4.56
N THR A 357 27.04 6.73 -4.39
CA THR A 357 27.68 5.41 -4.63
C THR A 357 27.83 5.05 -6.10
N GLY A 358 27.10 5.68 -7.00
CA GLY A 358 27.19 5.48 -8.45
C GLY A 358 28.25 6.35 -9.15
N ALA A 359 28.74 7.41 -8.52
CA ALA A 359 29.72 8.33 -9.11
C ALA A 359 31.20 7.94 -8.85
N GLU A 360 31.46 6.93 -8.04
CA GLU A 360 32.81 6.41 -7.71
C GLU A 360 33.19 5.15 -8.49
N LYS A 361 32.59 4.90 -9.68
CA LYS A 361 33.02 3.82 -10.59
C LYS A 361 33.38 4.34 -11.96
#